data_f0a34c96e7ab70f907997a15ab7ee461
#
_entry.id   f0a34c96e7ab70f907997a15ab7ee461
#
_cell.length_a   1.000
_cell.length_b   1.000
_cell.length_c   1.000
_cell.angle_alpha   90.00
_cell.angle_beta   90.00
_cell.angle_gamma   90.00
#
_symmetry.space_group_name_H-M   'P 1'
#
loop_
_entity.id
_entity.type
_entity.pdbx_description
1 polymer ?
#
loop_
_entity_poly.entity_id
_entity_poly.type
_entity_poly.pdbx_seq_one_letter_code
_entity_poly.pdbx_strand_id
1 'polypeptide(L)'
;MTYARPKADVVIVGLGWAGSLMAEELTRAGLDVVAIERGVWEEANKNYPPSIAADELRYGARREALKPPSVETLTFRNNPRQTALPGRDFNIWQMGFSVGGAGKHWAANAWRFNPSDFTMATRVKDRYHNMKLADGLIVQDWGVTYDDLEPHYDRWEKIAGVAGTAGVLNGQRQPGGNPFEGSRNSQYPTPSLARSHWNEKFREVTEKMGLHPFPIPAGTIGAPYTNPLGVNLAPCTYCGFCGFYGCGNWSKSSPNACVIPALVLRRNFTLLTECTVLKAEKAADGKTVTGVTFKDSDGNLGFQPADIVVFAAYQLDNVRLLLLSQIGTPYDPATRTGTVGRAYNYQTMSYGFLYYENEQMNPFISTGALSTQIDDYNGDNFDHTGLGFIGGAGIQALSDQGTPIGMTDRVPAGTKMWGSQWKKAFQQSYQNYAKIQGQGTSYSHVDSYLSLDPTYKDANGQPLLRMTFDYNDNDRRMSTFVKGKIDEICHQSGAKTWETVSFPDQPNSPMRGYDSSHTIGGAVIGLDPATSVLNRYQQCWDVHNLFVCGASSYPNNGGYNPTGTLSALTLWTAKAIINDYIRQPGLLTR
;
A
#
# COMPACT_ATOMS: atom_id res chain seq x y z
N MET A 1 34.79 -15.11 0.28
CA MET A 1 34.80 -15.01 -1.22
C MET A 1 33.37 -14.92 -1.68
N THR A 2 33.09 -14.10 -2.70
CA THR A 2 31.75 -14.03 -3.30
C THR A 2 31.63 -15.15 -4.33
N TYR A 3 30.60 -16.02 -4.23
CA TYR A 3 30.31 -17.00 -5.24
C TYR A 3 29.33 -16.44 -6.29
N ALA A 4 29.50 -16.81 -7.56
CA ALA A 4 28.60 -16.41 -8.62
C ALA A 4 27.63 -17.55 -8.94
N ARG A 5 26.36 -17.22 -9.13
CA ARG A 5 25.33 -18.14 -9.62
C ARG A 5 25.31 -18.16 -11.16
N PRO A 6 24.69 -19.17 -11.78
CA PRO A 6 24.39 -19.09 -13.21
C PRO A 6 23.59 -17.83 -13.54
N LYS A 7 23.86 -17.25 -14.71
CA LYS A 7 23.15 -16.07 -15.20
C LYS A 7 21.69 -16.41 -15.48
N ALA A 8 20.77 -15.54 -15.08
CA ALA A 8 19.35 -15.58 -15.42
C ALA A 8 19.02 -14.49 -16.45
N ASP A 9 17.87 -14.60 -17.13
CA ASP A 9 17.36 -13.50 -17.94
C ASP A 9 16.93 -12.34 -17.02
N VAL A 10 16.26 -12.67 -15.91
CA VAL A 10 15.75 -11.67 -14.97
C VAL A 10 16.05 -12.06 -13.53
N VAL A 11 16.53 -11.10 -12.73
CA VAL A 11 16.52 -11.19 -11.26
C VAL A 11 15.50 -10.23 -10.67
N ILE A 12 14.66 -10.75 -9.77
CA ILE A 12 13.63 -9.97 -9.04
C ILE A 12 14.01 -9.93 -7.57
N VAL A 13 14.09 -8.73 -7.00
CA VAL A 13 14.40 -8.50 -5.60
C VAL A 13 13.12 -8.25 -4.80
N GLY A 14 12.75 -9.22 -3.97
CA GLY A 14 11.50 -9.25 -3.19
C GLY A 14 10.36 -9.95 -3.92
N LEU A 15 9.60 -10.78 -3.19
CA LEU A 15 8.50 -11.59 -3.75
C LEU A 15 7.15 -11.28 -3.05
N GLY A 16 6.84 -9.98 -2.90
CA GLY A 16 5.51 -9.48 -2.55
C GLY A 16 4.58 -9.45 -3.78
N TRP A 17 3.50 -8.64 -3.74
CA TRP A 17 2.57 -8.49 -4.87
C TRP A 17 3.29 -8.11 -6.17
N ALA A 18 4.11 -7.06 -6.16
CA ALA A 18 4.83 -6.63 -7.36
C ALA A 18 5.76 -7.72 -7.89
N GLY A 19 6.64 -8.27 -7.04
CA GLY A 19 7.61 -9.29 -7.48
C GLY A 19 6.96 -10.57 -7.98
N SER A 20 5.90 -11.04 -7.33
CA SER A 20 5.22 -12.28 -7.74
C SER A 20 4.44 -12.12 -9.06
N LEU A 21 3.76 -10.97 -9.27
CA LEU A 21 3.09 -10.68 -10.53
C LEU A 21 4.09 -10.52 -11.68
N MET A 22 5.20 -9.80 -11.44
CA MET A 22 6.27 -9.67 -12.42
C MET A 22 6.86 -11.04 -12.79
N ALA A 23 7.19 -11.87 -11.78
CA ALA A 23 7.72 -13.21 -12.01
C ALA A 23 6.75 -14.10 -12.81
N GLU A 24 5.45 -14.04 -12.49
CA GLU A 24 4.41 -14.79 -13.21
C GLU A 24 4.35 -14.40 -14.70
N GLU A 25 4.30 -13.11 -15.01
CA GLU A 25 4.22 -12.64 -16.39
C GLU A 25 5.49 -12.96 -17.19
N LEU A 26 6.68 -12.74 -16.60
CA LEU A 26 7.96 -12.99 -17.28
C LEU A 26 8.24 -14.48 -17.49
N THR A 27 7.97 -15.32 -16.50
CA THR A 27 8.11 -16.79 -16.67
C THR A 27 7.12 -17.35 -17.68
N ARG A 28 5.89 -16.79 -17.73
CA ARG A 28 4.89 -17.15 -18.74
C ARG A 28 5.33 -16.74 -20.16
N ALA A 29 6.10 -15.68 -20.28
CA ALA A 29 6.73 -15.27 -21.55
C ALA A 29 7.97 -16.11 -21.94
N GLY A 30 8.39 -17.06 -21.11
CA GLY A 30 9.48 -17.99 -21.39
C GLY A 30 10.84 -17.57 -20.85
N LEU A 31 10.94 -16.49 -20.06
CA LEU A 31 12.20 -16.03 -19.47
C LEU A 31 12.58 -16.85 -18.23
N ASP A 32 13.88 -17.07 -18.03
CA ASP A 32 14.43 -17.63 -16.81
C ASP A 32 14.50 -16.57 -15.71
N VAL A 33 13.72 -16.76 -14.64
CA VAL A 33 13.56 -15.77 -13.55
C VAL A 33 14.10 -16.32 -12.24
N VAL A 34 14.98 -15.56 -11.60
CA VAL A 34 15.42 -15.79 -10.22
C VAL A 34 14.84 -14.71 -9.32
N ALA A 35 14.02 -15.10 -8.34
CA ALA A 35 13.53 -14.22 -7.29
C ALA A 35 14.38 -14.40 -6.02
N ILE A 36 14.80 -13.29 -5.41
CA ILE A 36 15.56 -13.26 -4.16
C ILE A 36 14.70 -12.57 -3.09
N GLU A 37 14.29 -13.34 -2.08
CA GLU A 37 13.46 -12.89 -0.97
C GLU A 37 14.24 -13.01 0.36
N ARG A 38 14.26 -11.94 1.15
CA ARG A 38 14.96 -11.95 2.44
C ARG A 38 14.24 -12.70 3.55
N GLY A 39 12.92 -12.85 3.43
CA GLY A 39 12.10 -13.53 4.40
C GLY A 39 12.06 -15.05 4.19
N VAL A 40 11.49 -15.72 5.17
CA VAL A 40 11.35 -17.17 5.18
C VAL A 40 10.22 -17.65 4.28
N TRP A 41 10.29 -18.90 3.84
CA TRP A 41 9.14 -19.60 3.29
C TRP A 41 8.17 -19.98 4.43
N GLU A 42 6.88 -19.75 4.24
CA GLU A 42 5.85 -20.13 5.19
C GLU A 42 4.81 -21.04 4.54
N GLU A 43 4.43 -22.09 5.25
CA GLU A 43 3.38 -23.02 4.86
C GLU A 43 2.05 -22.61 5.49
N ALA A 44 1.00 -22.47 4.69
CA ALA A 44 -0.30 -21.99 5.17
C ALA A 44 -0.89 -22.83 6.31
N ASN A 45 -0.76 -24.16 6.22
CA ASN A 45 -1.26 -25.10 7.23
C ASN A 45 -0.50 -25.10 8.56
N LYS A 46 0.72 -24.57 8.59
CA LYS A 46 1.56 -24.47 9.80
C LYS A 46 1.61 -23.06 10.35
N ASN A 47 1.74 -22.07 9.47
CA ASN A 47 2.01 -20.67 9.83
C ASN A 47 0.73 -19.81 9.86
N TYR A 48 -0.35 -20.26 9.20
CA TYR A 48 -1.62 -19.54 9.17
C TYR A 48 -2.70 -20.40 9.78
N PRO A 49 -2.88 -20.34 11.10
CA PRO A 49 -3.84 -21.20 11.77
C PRO A 49 -5.26 -20.98 11.22
N PRO A 50 -6.13 -22.00 11.26
CA PRO A 50 -7.56 -21.81 11.03
C PRO A 50 -8.11 -20.69 11.91
N SER A 51 -9.16 -20.00 11.44
CA SER A 51 -9.77 -18.88 12.17
C SER A 51 -10.12 -19.18 13.63
N ILE A 52 -10.52 -20.41 13.92
CA ILE A 52 -10.84 -20.87 15.29
C ILE A 52 -9.61 -21.02 16.21
N ALA A 53 -8.41 -21.05 15.64
CA ALA A 53 -7.16 -21.19 16.38
C ALA A 53 -6.26 -19.94 16.23
N ALA A 54 -6.81 -18.83 15.73
CA ALA A 54 -6.07 -17.58 15.57
C ALA A 54 -5.63 -17.04 16.93
N ASP A 55 -4.33 -16.76 17.05
CA ASP A 55 -3.72 -16.26 18.28
C ASP A 55 -3.51 -14.75 18.19
N GLU A 56 -4.35 -13.99 18.90
CA GLU A 56 -4.29 -12.54 18.94
C GLU A 56 -3.00 -12.03 19.62
N LEU A 57 -2.48 -12.72 20.61
CA LEU A 57 -1.21 -12.34 21.25
C LEU A 57 -0.04 -12.46 20.26
N ARG A 58 -0.03 -13.50 19.47
CA ARG A 58 1.01 -13.76 18.49
C ARG A 58 0.96 -12.77 17.32
N TYR A 59 -0.17 -12.69 16.65
CA TYR A 59 -0.30 -11.93 15.40
C TYR A 59 -0.78 -10.49 15.61
N GLY A 60 -1.75 -10.27 16.49
CA GLY A 60 -2.30 -8.95 16.76
C GLY A 60 -1.39 -8.10 17.66
N ALA A 61 -0.92 -8.64 18.80
CA ALA A 61 -0.12 -7.91 19.75
C ALA A 61 1.39 -7.94 19.44
N ARG A 62 1.98 -9.13 19.22
CA ARG A 62 3.41 -9.27 18.93
C ARG A 62 3.79 -8.98 17.48
N ARG A 63 2.80 -8.93 16.58
CA ARG A 63 3.02 -8.60 15.16
C ARG A 63 4.04 -9.52 14.47
N GLU A 64 4.02 -10.82 14.73
CA GLU A 64 5.01 -11.77 14.21
C GLU A 64 5.06 -11.88 12.67
N ALA A 65 4.01 -11.45 11.98
CA ALA A 65 4.02 -11.36 10.52
C ALA A 65 4.85 -10.19 9.96
N LEU A 66 5.21 -9.22 10.81
CA LEU A 66 5.95 -8.03 10.43
C LEU A 66 7.46 -8.23 10.63
N LYS A 67 8.24 -7.45 9.90
CA LYS A 67 9.71 -7.40 10.06
C LYS A 67 10.07 -6.92 11.47
N PRO A 68 10.84 -7.68 12.25
CA PRO A 68 11.28 -7.25 13.57
C PRO A 68 12.23 -6.05 13.47
N PRO A 69 12.06 -4.98 14.29
CA PRO A 69 12.98 -3.84 14.33
C PRO A 69 14.42 -4.22 14.70
N SER A 70 14.62 -5.38 15.36
CA SER A 70 15.93 -5.92 15.70
C SER A 70 16.70 -6.43 14.46
N VAL A 71 16.00 -6.82 13.40
CA VAL A 71 16.61 -7.26 12.14
C VAL A 71 17.06 -6.06 11.32
N GLU A 72 16.17 -5.11 11.13
CA GLU A 72 16.43 -3.88 10.41
C GLU A 72 15.36 -2.84 10.78
N THR A 73 15.78 -1.60 10.89
CA THR A 73 14.89 -0.45 11.09
C THR A 73 15.33 0.70 10.18
N LEU A 74 14.71 1.85 10.35
CA LEU A 74 15.10 3.10 9.72
C LEU A 74 15.27 4.19 10.79
N THR A 75 15.89 5.30 10.43
CA THR A 75 15.92 6.48 11.29
C THR A 75 14.88 7.48 10.83
N PHE A 76 14.28 8.21 11.77
CA PHE A 76 13.20 9.15 11.52
C PHE A 76 13.48 10.52 12.16
N ARG A 77 13.08 11.56 11.44
CA ARG A 77 12.96 12.94 11.91
C ARG A 77 11.86 13.67 11.14
N ASN A 78 11.23 14.67 11.73
CA ASN A 78 10.21 15.46 11.04
C ASN A 78 10.79 16.53 10.10
N ASN A 79 12.00 17.04 10.38
CA ASN A 79 12.64 18.05 9.54
C ASN A 79 14.17 17.97 9.67
N PRO A 80 14.94 18.60 8.75
CA PRO A 80 16.41 18.53 8.74
C PRO A 80 17.11 19.06 9.98
N ARG A 81 16.44 19.90 10.80
CA ARG A 81 17.04 20.47 12.03
C ARG A 81 17.02 19.51 13.22
N GLN A 82 16.23 18.44 13.13
CA GLN A 82 16.15 17.42 14.17
C GLN A 82 17.18 16.31 13.93
N THR A 83 17.65 15.71 15.02
CA THR A 83 18.44 14.47 14.96
C THR A 83 17.53 13.31 14.59
N ALA A 84 17.87 12.55 13.55
CA ALA A 84 17.15 11.34 13.20
C ALA A 84 17.51 10.22 14.21
N LEU A 85 16.49 9.52 14.71
CA LEU A 85 16.64 8.43 15.67
C LEU A 85 16.11 7.13 15.10
N PRO A 86 16.71 5.96 15.44
CA PRO A 86 16.21 4.66 15.00
C PRO A 86 14.81 4.37 15.54
N GLY A 87 13.91 3.98 14.66
CA GLY A 87 12.59 3.50 15.05
C GLY A 87 12.69 2.11 15.67
N ARG A 88 12.00 1.90 16.81
CA ARG A 88 11.97 0.63 17.54
C ARG A 88 10.56 0.11 17.77
N ASP A 89 9.60 0.70 17.10
CA ASP A 89 8.18 0.35 17.25
C ASP A 89 7.79 -0.74 16.24
N PHE A 90 7.04 -1.75 16.69
CA PHE A 90 6.60 -2.87 15.85
C PHE A 90 5.52 -2.50 14.82
N ASN A 91 4.90 -1.35 14.95
CA ASN A 91 3.77 -0.96 14.10
C ASN A 91 4.17 -0.11 12.90
N ILE A 92 5.43 0.28 12.80
CA ILE A 92 5.85 1.27 11.82
C ILE A 92 5.90 0.66 10.43
N TRP A 93 5.15 1.23 9.50
CA TRP A 93 5.08 0.89 8.07
C TRP A 93 4.83 -0.58 7.73
N GLN A 94 4.47 -1.40 8.69
CA GLN A 94 3.96 -2.77 8.53
C GLN A 94 4.64 -3.61 7.42
N MET A 95 5.96 -3.57 7.36
CA MET A 95 6.74 -4.35 6.39
C MET A 95 6.64 -5.85 6.68
N GLY A 96 6.35 -6.66 5.65
CA GLY A 96 6.37 -8.11 5.77
C GLY A 96 7.79 -8.68 5.81
N PHE A 97 7.95 -9.86 6.42
CA PHE A 97 9.25 -10.55 6.54
C PHE A 97 9.11 -12.03 6.21
N SER A 98 8.50 -12.32 5.08
CA SER A 98 8.40 -13.67 4.50
C SER A 98 8.05 -13.59 3.04
N VAL A 99 8.15 -14.71 2.34
CA VAL A 99 7.63 -14.84 0.97
C VAL A 99 6.18 -14.37 0.92
N GLY A 100 5.86 -13.50 -0.04
CA GLY A 100 4.56 -12.81 -0.15
C GLY A 100 4.55 -11.41 0.46
N GLY A 101 5.57 -11.04 1.26
CA GLY A 101 5.75 -9.71 1.83
C GLY A 101 4.53 -9.20 2.59
N ALA A 102 4.27 -7.89 2.53
CA ALA A 102 3.12 -7.27 3.19
C ALA A 102 1.75 -7.75 2.63
N GLY A 103 1.72 -8.30 1.42
CA GLY A 103 0.51 -8.89 0.84
C GLY A 103 -0.06 -10.07 1.62
N LYS A 104 0.76 -10.74 2.44
CA LYS A 104 0.33 -11.83 3.31
C LYS A 104 -0.57 -11.35 4.45
N HIS A 105 -0.23 -10.23 5.11
CA HIS A 105 -0.89 -9.75 6.32
C HIS A 105 -1.73 -8.48 6.12
N TRP A 106 -1.93 -8.02 4.88
CA TRP A 106 -2.75 -6.85 4.55
C TRP A 106 -4.23 -7.05 4.90
N ALA A 107 -4.99 -5.95 4.96
CA ALA A 107 -6.43 -5.98 5.23
C ALA A 107 -7.29 -6.34 4.00
N ALA A 108 -6.68 -6.49 2.83
CA ALA A 108 -7.31 -6.89 1.56
C ALA A 108 -8.23 -5.83 0.91
N ASN A 109 -8.01 -4.55 1.15
CA ASN A 109 -8.72 -3.50 0.42
C ASN A 109 -8.17 -3.39 -1.01
N ALA A 110 -9.01 -3.61 -2.04
CA ALA A 110 -8.59 -3.86 -3.42
C ALA A 110 -9.02 -2.74 -4.37
N TRP A 111 -8.53 -1.53 -4.13
CA TRP A 111 -8.93 -0.33 -4.86
C TRP A 111 -8.22 -0.11 -6.18
N ARG A 112 -8.93 0.51 -7.14
CA ARG A 112 -8.38 1.27 -8.26
C ARG A 112 -8.35 2.74 -7.87
N PHE A 113 -7.27 3.47 -8.14
CA PHE A 113 -7.24 4.92 -7.94
C PHE A 113 -8.22 5.62 -8.89
N ASN A 114 -8.68 6.80 -8.49
CA ASN A 114 -9.54 7.63 -9.33
C ASN A 114 -8.78 8.10 -10.59
N PRO A 115 -9.44 8.29 -11.73
CA PRO A 115 -8.81 8.87 -12.93
C PRO A 115 -8.09 10.19 -12.66
N SER A 116 -8.64 11.03 -11.77
CA SER A 116 -8.04 12.31 -11.38
C SER A 116 -6.70 12.18 -10.67
N ASP A 117 -6.46 11.09 -9.94
CA ASP A 117 -5.21 10.89 -9.20
C ASP A 117 -3.98 10.81 -10.11
N PHE A 118 -4.16 10.37 -11.35
CA PHE A 118 -3.09 10.25 -12.35
C PHE A 118 -2.73 11.57 -13.06
N THR A 119 -3.62 12.56 -13.02
CA THR A 119 -3.52 13.80 -13.80
C THR A 119 -3.79 15.05 -12.95
N MET A 120 -3.42 15.03 -11.68
CA MET A 120 -3.79 16.10 -10.74
C MET A 120 -3.11 17.43 -11.07
N ALA A 121 -1.88 17.45 -11.60
CA ALA A 121 -1.23 18.70 -12.01
C ALA A 121 -2.00 19.37 -13.17
N THR A 122 -2.40 18.60 -14.16
CA THR A 122 -3.27 19.06 -15.27
C THR A 122 -4.61 19.56 -14.71
N ARG A 123 -5.23 18.84 -13.79
CA ARG A 123 -6.53 19.25 -13.21
C ARG A 123 -6.44 20.56 -12.41
N VAL A 124 -5.39 20.74 -11.62
CA VAL A 124 -5.18 22.01 -10.90
C VAL A 124 -5.08 23.19 -11.86
N LYS A 125 -4.42 23.00 -12.97
CA LYS A 125 -4.30 24.01 -14.02
C LYS A 125 -5.65 24.30 -14.70
N ASP A 126 -6.34 23.28 -15.15
CA ASP A 126 -7.49 23.41 -16.06
C ASP A 126 -8.80 23.69 -15.30
N ARG A 127 -9.06 22.98 -14.18
CA ARG A 127 -10.29 23.13 -13.41
C ARG A 127 -10.25 24.28 -12.40
N TYR A 128 -9.10 24.53 -11.79
CA TYR A 128 -8.96 25.50 -10.71
C TYR A 128 -8.13 26.73 -11.12
N HIS A 129 -7.88 26.93 -12.43
CA HIS A 129 -7.20 28.09 -13.00
C HIS A 129 -5.87 28.42 -12.30
N ASN A 130 -5.07 27.39 -12.03
CA ASN A 130 -3.81 27.51 -11.29
C ASN A 130 -3.99 28.09 -9.87
N MET A 131 -5.00 27.63 -9.12
CA MET A 131 -5.17 28.06 -7.73
C MET A 131 -3.85 27.97 -6.96
N LYS A 132 -3.62 28.90 -6.05
CA LYS A 132 -2.40 28.90 -5.24
C LYS A 132 -2.42 27.69 -4.31
N LEU A 133 -1.49 26.76 -4.52
CA LEU A 133 -1.24 25.61 -3.65
C LEU A 133 -0.34 26.01 -2.47
N ALA A 134 -0.25 25.15 -1.46
CA ALA A 134 0.70 25.32 -0.36
C ALA A 134 2.14 25.38 -0.88
N ASP A 135 2.96 26.26 -0.30
CA ASP A 135 4.34 26.44 -0.73
C ASP A 135 5.13 25.12 -0.57
N GLY A 136 5.94 24.76 -1.57
CA GLY A 136 6.74 23.54 -1.56
C GLY A 136 5.98 22.25 -1.87
N LEU A 137 4.67 22.30 -2.11
CA LEU A 137 3.88 21.13 -2.51
C LEU A 137 4.33 20.64 -3.89
N ILE A 138 4.55 19.33 -4.02
CA ILE A 138 4.90 18.68 -5.28
C ILE A 138 3.65 18.01 -5.82
N VAL A 139 3.15 18.52 -6.95
CA VAL A 139 2.03 17.92 -7.70
C VAL A 139 2.50 17.68 -9.12
N GLN A 140 2.42 16.43 -9.57
CA GLN A 140 2.80 16.07 -10.94
C GLN A 140 1.85 15.02 -11.49
N ASP A 141 1.72 14.98 -12.81
CA ASP A 141 1.03 13.89 -13.49
C ASP A 141 1.93 12.66 -13.56
N TRP A 142 1.32 11.48 -13.57
CA TRP A 142 2.06 10.21 -13.50
C TRP A 142 2.74 9.82 -14.82
N GLY A 143 2.30 10.41 -15.94
CA GLY A 143 2.71 9.98 -17.27
C GLY A 143 1.98 8.71 -17.75
N VAL A 144 1.14 8.12 -16.93
CA VAL A 144 0.16 7.07 -17.24
C VAL A 144 -1.22 7.55 -16.81
N THR A 145 -2.27 7.08 -17.49
CA THR A 145 -3.65 7.39 -17.18
C THR A 145 -4.38 6.19 -16.56
N TYR A 146 -5.58 6.41 -16.03
CA TYR A 146 -6.45 5.32 -15.59
C TYR A 146 -6.75 4.35 -16.75
N ASP A 147 -7.01 4.87 -17.95
CA ASP A 147 -7.37 4.06 -19.12
C ASP A 147 -6.18 3.20 -19.60
N ASP A 148 -4.93 3.70 -19.51
CA ASP A 148 -3.73 2.89 -19.73
C ASP A 148 -3.68 1.69 -18.79
N LEU A 149 -4.10 1.86 -17.53
CA LEU A 149 -4.00 0.85 -16.48
C LEU A 149 -5.24 -0.02 -16.34
N GLU A 150 -6.38 0.36 -16.90
CA GLU A 150 -7.66 -0.37 -16.75
C GLU A 150 -7.54 -1.87 -17.09
N PRO A 151 -6.95 -2.30 -18.22
CA PRO A 151 -6.80 -3.72 -18.53
C PRO A 151 -5.91 -4.48 -17.54
N HIS A 152 -4.99 -3.77 -16.89
CA HIS A 152 -4.07 -4.33 -15.90
C HIS A 152 -4.71 -4.45 -14.52
N TYR A 153 -5.57 -3.49 -14.16
CA TYR A 153 -6.47 -3.62 -13.00
C TYR A 153 -7.38 -4.84 -13.15
N ASP A 154 -8.06 -4.97 -14.29
CA ASP A 154 -8.95 -6.09 -14.58
C ASP A 154 -8.22 -7.45 -14.48
N ARG A 155 -7.00 -7.54 -15.05
CA ARG A 155 -6.18 -8.74 -14.93
C ARG A 155 -5.81 -9.06 -13.49
N TRP A 156 -5.34 -8.07 -12.71
CA TRP A 156 -5.00 -8.28 -11.30
C TRP A 156 -6.19 -8.69 -10.47
N GLU A 157 -7.33 -8.03 -10.64
CA GLU A 157 -8.56 -8.37 -9.92
C GLU A 157 -9.01 -9.81 -10.18
N LYS A 158 -8.88 -10.28 -11.43
CA LYS A 158 -9.14 -11.68 -11.78
C LYS A 158 -8.14 -12.64 -11.14
N ILE A 159 -6.85 -12.31 -11.11
CA ILE A 159 -5.84 -13.12 -10.40
C ILE A 159 -6.13 -13.16 -8.89
N ALA A 160 -6.46 -12.03 -8.31
CA ALA A 160 -6.72 -11.90 -6.88
C ALA A 160 -8.13 -12.39 -6.46
N GLY A 161 -9.06 -12.59 -7.39
CA GLY A 161 -10.44 -12.98 -7.10
C GLY A 161 -11.24 -11.91 -6.36
N VAL A 162 -11.00 -10.63 -6.66
CA VAL A 162 -11.59 -9.49 -5.95
C VAL A 162 -13.10 -9.55 -5.93
N ALA A 163 -13.70 -9.37 -4.74
CA ALA A 163 -15.14 -9.23 -4.55
C ALA A 163 -15.56 -7.77 -4.68
N GLY A 164 -16.65 -7.50 -5.40
CA GLY A 164 -17.11 -6.13 -5.55
C GLY A 164 -18.38 -6.00 -6.40
N THR A 165 -18.85 -4.76 -6.51
CA THR A 165 -19.95 -4.34 -7.42
C THR A 165 -19.42 -3.16 -8.21
N ALA A 166 -19.34 -3.29 -9.53
CA ALA A 166 -18.92 -2.20 -10.40
C ALA A 166 -19.92 -1.04 -10.34
N GLY A 167 -19.42 0.20 -10.25
CA GLY A 167 -20.24 1.40 -10.26
C GLY A 167 -20.31 2.07 -11.62
N VAL A 168 -19.29 1.86 -12.47
CA VAL A 168 -19.26 2.35 -13.85
C VAL A 168 -18.73 1.25 -14.77
N LEU A 169 -19.61 0.67 -15.59
CA LEU A 169 -19.27 -0.41 -16.51
C LEU A 169 -19.45 0.06 -17.97
N ASN A 170 -18.40 -0.01 -18.78
CA ASN A 170 -18.40 0.46 -20.18
C ASN A 170 -18.99 1.88 -20.33
N GLY A 171 -18.60 2.79 -19.43
CA GLY A 171 -19.07 4.18 -19.41
C GLY A 171 -20.49 4.39 -18.84
N GLN A 172 -21.18 3.33 -18.43
CA GLN A 172 -22.54 3.38 -17.90
C GLN A 172 -22.54 3.16 -16.38
N ARG A 173 -23.19 4.06 -15.63
CA ARG A 173 -23.38 3.91 -14.18
C ARG A 173 -24.22 2.66 -13.88
N GLN A 174 -23.77 1.93 -12.86
CA GLN A 174 -24.40 0.72 -12.36
C GLN A 174 -24.96 0.97 -10.94
N PRO A 175 -26.13 0.44 -10.61
CA PRO A 175 -26.69 0.59 -9.27
C PRO A 175 -25.87 -0.19 -8.24
N GLY A 176 -25.67 0.41 -7.07
CA GLY A 176 -25.04 -0.24 -5.91
C GLY A 176 -23.53 -0.28 -5.90
N GLY A 177 -22.83 0.19 -6.95
CA GLY A 177 -21.39 0.36 -6.99
C GLY A 177 -20.97 1.81 -6.81
N ASN A 178 -19.66 2.08 -6.87
CA ASN A 178 -19.09 3.42 -6.72
C ASN A 178 -19.42 4.32 -7.93
N PRO A 179 -20.25 5.35 -7.80
CA PRO A 179 -20.63 6.20 -8.94
C PRO A 179 -19.51 7.13 -9.43
N PHE A 180 -18.40 7.22 -8.68
CA PHE A 180 -17.25 8.08 -8.96
C PHE A 180 -16.04 7.32 -9.51
N GLU A 181 -16.07 5.98 -9.54
CA GLU A 181 -14.93 5.20 -10.06
C GLU A 181 -14.70 5.44 -11.56
N GLY A 182 -13.49 5.18 -12.01
CA GLY A 182 -13.17 5.14 -13.44
C GLY A 182 -13.92 4.00 -14.15
N SER A 183 -14.23 4.18 -15.44
CA SER A 183 -14.94 3.17 -16.22
C SER A 183 -14.18 1.84 -16.26
N ARG A 184 -14.90 0.75 -16.08
CA ARG A 184 -14.41 -0.63 -16.10
C ARG A 184 -14.93 -1.35 -17.35
N ASN A 185 -14.13 -2.29 -17.86
CA ASN A 185 -14.54 -3.13 -18.99
C ASN A 185 -15.26 -4.42 -18.54
N SER A 186 -15.13 -4.81 -17.27
CA SER A 186 -15.77 -6.01 -16.72
C SER A 186 -16.22 -5.84 -15.27
N GLN A 187 -17.16 -6.68 -14.84
CA GLN A 187 -17.55 -6.82 -13.44
C GLN A 187 -16.38 -7.41 -12.61
N TYR A 188 -16.48 -7.25 -11.30
CA TYR A 188 -15.60 -7.96 -10.38
C TYR A 188 -15.76 -9.48 -10.51
N PRO A 189 -14.68 -10.26 -10.33
CA PRO A 189 -14.71 -11.73 -10.50
C PRO A 189 -15.59 -12.46 -9.47
N THR A 190 -15.77 -11.87 -8.28
CA THR A 190 -16.67 -12.44 -7.26
C THR A 190 -17.62 -11.36 -6.71
N PRO A 191 -18.81 -11.74 -6.22
CA PRO A 191 -19.80 -10.79 -5.71
C PRO A 191 -19.28 -10.07 -4.45
N SER A 192 -19.81 -8.87 -4.18
CA SER A 192 -19.54 -8.13 -2.96
C SER A 192 -19.83 -8.95 -1.71
N LEU A 193 -19.06 -8.70 -0.65
CA LEU A 193 -19.27 -9.31 0.66
C LEU A 193 -20.61 -8.88 1.28
N ALA A 194 -21.18 -9.75 2.10
CA ALA A 194 -22.39 -9.42 2.86
C ALA A 194 -22.08 -8.33 3.89
N ARG A 195 -22.92 -7.30 3.96
CA ARG A 195 -22.75 -6.18 4.89
C ARG A 195 -22.96 -6.60 6.34
N SER A 196 -22.16 -6.06 7.25
CA SER A 196 -22.44 -6.11 8.68
C SER A 196 -23.56 -5.14 9.06
N HIS A 197 -24.10 -5.28 10.27
CA HIS A 197 -25.07 -4.33 10.81
C HIS A 197 -24.56 -2.87 10.76
N TRP A 198 -23.31 -2.66 11.17
CA TRP A 198 -22.70 -1.34 11.11
C TRP A 198 -22.58 -0.79 9.68
N ASN A 199 -22.18 -1.62 8.72
CA ASN A 199 -22.08 -1.21 7.31
C ASN A 199 -23.44 -0.82 6.73
N GLU A 200 -24.51 -1.54 7.10
CA GLU A 200 -25.86 -1.23 6.66
C GLU A 200 -26.37 0.06 7.30
N LYS A 201 -26.15 0.24 8.59
CA LYS A 201 -26.50 1.48 9.30
C LYS A 201 -25.78 2.69 8.71
N PHE A 202 -24.50 2.58 8.41
CA PHE A 202 -23.73 3.65 7.74
C PHE A 202 -24.31 3.98 6.36
N ARG A 203 -24.69 2.96 5.58
CA ARG A 203 -25.36 3.15 4.29
C ARG A 203 -26.64 3.97 4.45
N GLU A 204 -27.53 3.56 5.37
CA GLU A 204 -28.80 4.26 5.59
C GLU A 204 -28.61 5.71 6.06
N VAL A 205 -27.66 5.97 6.93
CA VAL A 205 -27.34 7.31 7.43
C VAL A 205 -26.83 8.20 6.29
N THR A 206 -25.88 7.71 5.52
CA THR A 206 -25.26 8.50 4.44
C THR A 206 -26.19 8.71 3.26
N GLU A 207 -27.07 7.74 2.93
CA GLU A 207 -28.15 7.93 1.93
C GLU A 207 -29.13 9.02 2.36
N LYS A 208 -29.55 9.06 3.64
CA LYS A 208 -30.41 10.12 4.17
C LYS A 208 -29.76 11.50 4.12
N MET A 209 -28.42 11.56 4.15
CA MET A 209 -27.63 12.78 3.97
C MET A 209 -27.46 13.18 2.48
N GLY A 210 -28.00 12.38 1.54
CA GLY A 210 -27.87 12.62 0.10
C GLY A 210 -26.52 12.19 -0.49
N LEU A 211 -25.74 11.37 0.25
CA LEU A 211 -24.45 10.83 -0.17
C LEU A 211 -24.63 9.47 -0.86
N HIS A 212 -23.56 8.96 -1.50
CA HIS A 212 -23.62 7.78 -2.38
C HIS A 212 -22.81 6.60 -1.80
N PRO A 213 -23.34 5.86 -0.81
CA PRO A 213 -22.64 4.72 -0.21
C PRO A 213 -22.63 3.48 -1.11
N PHE A 214 -21.49 2.79 -1.12
CA PHE A 214 -21.28 1.56 -1.88
C PHE A 214 -20.40 0.57 -1.10
N PRO A 215 -20.46 -0.77 -1.38
CA PRO A 215 -19.56 -1.75 -0.79
C PRO A 215 -18.15 -1.59 -1.37
N ILE A 216 -17.13 -1.59 -0.53
CA ILE A 216 -15.76 -1.47 -1.02
C ILE A 216 -15.33 -2.73 -1.78
N PRO A 217 -14.42 -2.60 -2.78
CA PRO A 217 -13.81 -3.75 -3.42
C PRO A 217 -12.87 -4.48 -2.44
N ALA A 218 -13.08 -5.79 -2.30
CA ALA A 218 -12.40 -6.61 -1.32
C ALA A 218 -11.53 -7.68 -1.98
N GLY A 219 -10.25 -7.75 -1.64
CA GLY A 219 -9.40 -8.90 -1.93
C GLY A 219 -9.70 -10.08 -0.98
N THR A 220 -10.95 -10.21 -0.57
CA THR A 220 -11.49 -11.32 0.22
C THR A 220 -12.60 -11.95 -0.60
N ILE A 221 -12.48 -13.24 -0.89
CA ILE A 221 -13.27 -13.93 -1.90
C ILE A 221 -14.75 -14.02 -1.49
N GLY A 222 -15.66 -13.50 -2.32
CA GLY A 222 -17.11 -13.47 -2.05
C GLY A 222 -17.84 -14.78 -2.35
N ALA A 223 -17.29 -15.61 -3.25
CA ALA A 223 -17.84 -16.92 -3.65
C ALA A 223 -16.68 -17.84 -4.08
N PRO A 224 -16.85 -19.17 -4.12
CA PRO A 224 -15.83 -20.09 -4.63
C PRO A 224 -15.33 -19.64 -6.01
N TYR A 225 -14.02 -19.55 -6.19
CA TYR A 225 -13.44 -18.97 -7.40
C TYR A 225 -12.14 -19.69 -7.80
N THR A 226 -12.02 -20.05 -9.07
CA THR A 226 -10.75 -20.50 -9.66
C THR A 226 -10.18 -19.35 -10.48
N ASN A 227 -9.00 -18.88 -10.12
CA ASN A 227 -8.38 -17.74 -10.80
C ASN A 227 -7.76 -18.13 -12.16
N PRO A 228 -7.36 -17.18 -13.02
CA PRO A 228 -6.75 -17.45 -14.31
C PRO A 228 -5.43 -18.24 -14.28
N LEU A 229 -4.83 -18.42 -13.11
CA LEU A 229 -3.62 -19.21 -12.91
C LEU A 229 -3.93 -20.65 -12.49
N GLY A 230 -5.21 -21.03 -12.43
CA GLY A 230 -5.67 -22.36 -12.03
C GLY A 230 -5.69 -22.59 -10.51
N VAL A 231 -5.56 -21.53 -9.70
CA VAL A 231 -5.57 -21.63 -8.24
C VAL A 231 -7.00 -21.48 -7.72
N ASN A 232 -7.42 -22.43 -6.88
CA ASN A 232 -8.74 -22.42 -6.23
C ASN A 232 -8.71 -21.56 -4.96
N LEU A 233 -9.63 -20.63 -4.85
CA LEU A 233 -9.80 -19.71 -3.73
C LEU A 233 -11.16 -19.97 -3.06
N ALA A 234 -11.15 -20.10 -1.73
CA ALA A 234 -12.35 -20.39 -0.95
C ALA A 234 -13.11 -19.10 -0.57
N PRO A 235 -14.44 -19.14 -0.39
CA PRO A 235 -15.20 -18.00 0.09
C PRO A 235 -14.83 -17.64 1.53
N CYS A 236 -14.96 -16.35 1.87
CA CYS A 236 -14.67 -15.84 3.20
C CYS A 236 -15.65 -16.37 4.25
N THR A 237 -15.14 -16.69 5.44
CA THR A 237 -15.92 -17.15 6.59
C THR A 237 -16.18 -16.04 7.63
N TYR A 238 -15.82 -14.79 7.35
CA TYR A 238 -16.03 -13.62 8.21
C TYR A 238 -15.45 -13.78 9.64
N CYS A 239 -14.30 -14.42 9.75
CA CYS A 239 -13.69 -14.77 11.05
C CYS A 239 -13.07 -13.58 11.80
N GLY A 240 -12.91 -12.40 11.16
CA GLY A 240 -12.36 -11.21 11.80
C GLY A 240 -10.83 -11.15 11.94
N PHE A 241 -10.06 -12.08 11.36
CA PHE A 241 -8.59 -12.16 11.48
C PHE A 241 -7.90 -11.93 10.13
N CYS A 242 -7.91 -10.70 9.61
CA CYS A 242 -7.31 -10.35 8.32
C CYS A 242 -6.03 -9.51 8.43
N GLY A 243 -6.13 -8.27 8.94
CA GLY A 243 -4.96 -7.42 9.13
C GLY A 243 -4.00 -8.01 10.14
N PHE A 244 -2.72 -8.06 9.81
CA PHE A 244 -1.62 -8.70 10.56
C PHE A 244 -1.62 -10.23 10.58
N TYR A 245 -2.63 -10.89 10.03
CA TYR A 245 -2.73 -12.35 9.99
C TYR A 245 -2.54 -12.88 8.57
N GLY A 246 -2.01 -14.09 8.41
CA GLY A 246 -2.19 -14.90 7.22
C GLY A 246 -3.60 -15.52 7.20
N CYS A 247 -4.06 -15.99 6.05
CA CYS A 247 -5.37 -16.62 5.90
C CYS A 247 -5.24 -18.11 5.57
N GLY A 248 -5.47 -18.99 6.55
CA GLY A 248 -5.39 -20.44 6.38
C GLY A 248 -6.52 -21.02 5.52
N ASN A 249 -7.60 -20.28 5.32
CA ASN A 249 -8.72 -20.69 4.45
C ASN A 249 -8.49 -20.35 2.96
N TRP A 250 -7.44 -19.63 2.61
CA TRP A 250 -7.21 -19.12 1.26
C TRP A 250 -8.34 -18.24 0.72
N SER A 251 -9.06 -17.60 1.64
CA SER A 251 -10.18 -16.69 1.33
C SER A 251 -9.73 -15.25 1.17
N LYS A 252 -8.60 -14.88 1.77
CA LYS A 252 -7.97 -13.57 1.59
C LYS A 252 -6.89 -13.70 0.53
N SER A 253 -7.05 -12.96 -0.57
CA SER A 253 -6.05 -12.91 -1.63
C SER A 253 -4.72 -12.38 -1.09
N SER A 254 -3.67 -13.01 -1.54
CA SER A 254 -2.29 -12.65 -1.22
C SER A 254 -1.40 -13.26 -2.31
N PRO A 255 -0.16 -12.83 -2.47
CA PRO A 255 0.78 -13.54 -3.35
C PRO A 255 0.82 -15.04 -3.07
N ASN A 256 0.84 -15.41 -1.78
CA ASN A 256 0.87 -16.82 -1.32
C ASN A 256 -0.38 -17.62 -1.68
N ALA A 257 -1.54 -16.98 -1.71
CA ALA A 257 -2.80 -17.65 -2.06
C ALA A 257 -3.07 -17.67 -3.57
N CYS A 258 -2.69 -16.61 -4.30
CA CYS A 258 -3.18 -16.36 -5.66
C CYS A 258 -2.15 -16.62 -6.76
N VAL A 259 -0.85 -16.39 -6.51
CA VAL A 259 0.19 -16.35 -7.54
C VAL A 259 1.28 -17.39 -7.29
N ILE A 260 1.88 -17.39 -6.11
CA ILE A 260 3.04 -18.21 -5.77
C ILE A 260 2.77 -19.72 -5.94
N PRO A 261 1.58 -20.25 -5.62
CA PRO A 261 1.31 -21.68 -5.84
C PRO A 261 1.44 -22.14 -7.30
N ALA A 262 1.07 -21.29 -8.25
CA ALA A 262 1.25 -21.57 -9.68
C ALA A 262 2.69 -21.30 -10.12
N LEU A 263 3.31 -20.25 -9.59
CA LEU A 263 4.66 -19.81 -9.98
C LEU A 263 5.74 -20.83 -9.62
N VAL A 264 5.70 -21.42 -8.42
CA VAL A 264 6.70 -22.43 -7.98
C VAL A 264 6.67 -23.75 -8.78
N LEU A 265 5.62 -23.98 -9.56
CA LEU A 265 5.53 -25.14 -10.46
C LEU A 265 6.21 -24.91 -11.81
N ARG A 266 6.64 -23.68 -12.11
CA ARG A 266 7.29 -23.34 -13.37
C ARG A 266 8.76 -23.75 -13.36
N ARG A 267 9.21 -24.43 -14.42
CA ARG A 267 10.60 -24.92 -14.56
C ARG A 267 11.63 -23.79 -14.71
N ASN A 268 11.20 -22.65 -15.23
CA ASN A 268 12.02 -21.46 -15.48
C ASN A 268 11.87 -20.41 -14.34
N PHE A 269 11.48 -20.86 -13.13
CA PHE A 269 11.43 -20.03 -11.93
C PHE A 269 12.29 -20.62 -10.82
N THR A 270 13.15 -19.79 -10.24
CA THR A 270 13.96 -20.13 -9.06
C THR A 270 13.70 -19.13 -7.94
N LEU A 271 13.42 -19.61 -6.75
CA LEU A 271 13.25 -18.79 -5.55
C LEU A 271 14.40 -19.03 -4.57
N LEU A 272 15.06 -17.96 -4.15
CA LEU A 272 16.01 -17.93 -3.04
C LEU A 272 15.36 -17.22 -1.85
N THR A 273 15.13 -17.95 -0.77
CA THR A 273 14.61 -17.41 0.49
C THR A 273 15.74 -17.14 1.46
N GLU A 274 15.48 -16.30 2.49
CA GLU A 274 16.45 -15.90 3.53
C GLU A 274 17.73 -15.28 2.94
N CYS A 275 17.60 -14.67 1.75
CA CYS A 275 18.68 -14.05 1.01
C CYS A 275 18.45 -12.54 0.94
N THR A 276 19.33 -11.75 1.55
CA THR A 276 19.23 -10.29 1.58
C THR A 276 20.06 -9.66 0.46
N VAL A 277 19.40 -9.02 -0.51
CA VAL A 277 20.10 -8.24 -1.54
C VAL A 277 20.69 -6.99 -0.90
N LEU A 278 21.97 -6.77 -1.14
CA LEU A 278 22.73 -5.65 -0.59
C LEU A 278 22.80 -4.47 -1.56
N LYS A 279 22.95 -4.73 -2.85
CA LYS A 279 22.98 -3.72 -3.92
C LYS A 279 22.87 -4.35 -5.30
N ALA A 280 22.55 -3.55 -6.31
CA ALA A 280 22.79 -3.87 -7.71
C ALA A 280 24.20 -3.43 -8.12
N GLU A 281 24.84 -4.19 -9.01
CA GLU A 281 26.17 -3.88 -9.51
C GLU A 281 26.09 -3.20 -10.87
N LYS A 282 26.59 -1.97 -10.97
CA LYS A 282 26.64 -1.21 -12.22
C LYS A 282 27.72 -1.78 -13.14
N ALA A 283 27.42 -1.84 -14.43
CA ALA A 283 28.42 -2.11 -15.45
C ALA A 283 29.44 -0.95 -15.57
N ALA A 284 30.56 -1.19 -16.18
CA ALA A 284 31.63 -0.19 -16.35
C ALA A 284 31.19 1.03 -17.18
N ASP A 285 30.21 0.85 -18.07
CA ASP A 285 29.63 1.95 -18.88
C ASP A 285 28.68 2.86 -18.09
N GLY A 286 28.29 2.44 -16.89
CA GLY A 286 27.35 3.16 -16.02
C GLY A 286 25.89 3.17 -16.52
N LYS A 287 25.55 2.53 -17.65
CA LYS A 287 24.23 2.58 -18.30
C LYS A 287 23.37 1.33 -18.04
N THR A 288 24.00 0.28 -17.50
CA THR A 288 23.34 -0.99 -17.17
C THR A 288 23.75 -1.47 -15.79
N VAL A 289 23.00 -2.42 -15.25
CA VAL A 289 23.39 -3.25 -14.09
C VAL A 289 23.67 -4.67 -14.57
N THR A 290 24.65 -5.33 -13.96
CA THR A 290 25.09 -6.68 -14.34
C THR A 290 24.41 -7.77 -13.52
N GLY A 291 23.73 -7.41 -12.44
CA GLY A 291 23.08 -8.30 -11.49
C GLY A 291 23.03 -7.70 -10.09
N VAL A 292 22.82 -8.54 -9.09
CA VAL A 292 22.73 -8.11 -7.68
C VAL A 292 23.69 -8.92 -6.79
N THR A 293 24.31 -8.23 -5.83
CA THR A 293 25.05 -8.86 -4.73
C THR A 293 24.09 -9.10 -3.57
N PHE A 294 24.09 -10.29 -3.01
CA PHE A 294 23.25 -10.68 -1.88
C PHE A 294 24.05 -11.42 -0.81
N LYS A 295 23.48 -11.50 0.38
CA LYS A 295 23.96 -12.33 1.49
C LYS A 295 22.95 -13.47 1.69
N ASP A 296 23.40 -14.72 1.69
CA ASP A 296 22.58 -15.88 1.92
C ASP A 296 22.33 -16.17 3.40
N SER A 297 21.54 -17.22 3.71
CA SER A 297 21.19 -17.66 5.06
C SER A 297 22.42 -18.04 5.92
N ASP A 298 23.49 -18.51 5.28
CA ASP A 298 24.74 -18.90 5.95
C ASP A 298 25.68 -17.71 6.15
N GLY A 299 25.29 -16.53 5.66
CA GLY A 299 26.08 -15.31 5.74
C GLY A 299 27.12 -15.15 4.63
N ASN A 300 27.14 -16.01 3.63
CA ASN A 300 28.04 -15.92 2.49
C ASN A 300 27.57 -14.84 1.51
N LEU A 301 28.52 -14.19 0.85
CA LEU A 301 28.20 -13.27 -0.24
C LEU A 301 28.04 -14.03 -1.56
N GLY A 302 26.90 -13.85 -2.20
CA GLY A 302 26.57 -14.35 -3.52
C GLY A 302 26.38 -13.21 -4.54
N PHE A 303 26.61 -13.50 -5.80
CA PHE A 303 26.29 -12.63 -6.92
C PHE A 303 25.34 -13.36 -7.88
N GLN A 304 24.18 -12.76 -8.17
CA GLN A 304 23.25 -13.25 -9.19
C GLN A 304 23.35 -12.36 -10.42
N PRO A 305 24.03 -12.80 -11.48
CA PRO A 305 24.06 -12.08 -12.75
C PRO A 305 22.70 -12.21 -13.49
N ALA A 306 22.29 -11.12 -14.16
CA ALA A 306 21.06 -11.09 -14.95
C ALA A 306 21.12 -10.01 -16.04
N ASP A 307 20.32 -10.20 -17.11
CA ASP A 307 20.16 -9.20 -18.17
C ASP A 307 19.22 -8.08 -17.75
N ILE A 308 18.21 -8.40 -16.93
CA ILE A 308 17.22 -7.46 -16.39
C ILE A 308 17.19 -7.59 -14.85
N VAL A 309 17.16 -6.46 -14.16
CA VAL A 309 16.99 -6.39 -12.70
C VAL A 309 15.67 -5.69 -12.36
N VAL A 310 14.89 -6.28 -11.46
CA VAL A 310 13.65 -5.69 -10.97
C VAL A 310 13.73 -5.52 -9.45
N PHE A 311 13.63 -4.27 -8.97
CA PHE A 311 13.43 -4.01 -7.55
C PHE A 311 11.93 -4.02 -7.23
N ALA A 312 11.51 -4.93 -6.36
CA ALA A 312 10.15 -5.11 -5.86
C ALA A 312 10.17 -5.37 -4.34
N ALA A 313 11.13 -4.74 -3.64
CA ALA A 313 11.52 -5.04 -2.26
C ALA A 313 10.77 -4.23 -1.20
N TYR A 314 9.57 -3.71 -1.50
CA TYR A 314 8.82 -2.74 -0.72
C TYR A 314 9.27 -1.28 -0.98
N GLN A 315 8.38 -0.31 -0.74
CA GLN A 315 8.61 1.10 -1.08
C GLN A 315 9.93 1.65 -0.50
N LEU A 316 10.16 1.49 0.81
CA LEU A 316 11.33 2.03 1.50
C LEU A 316 12.63 1.33 1.06
N ASP A 317 12.57 0.00 0.92
CA ASP A 317 13.74 -0.80 0.55
C ASP A 317 14.14 -0.59 -0.93
N ASN A 318 13.18 -0.34 -1.84
CA ASN A 318 13.49 0.02 -3.22
C ASN A 318 14.34 1.30 -3.29
N VAL A 319 13.96 2.33 -2.52
CA VAL A 319 14.72 3.59 -2.47
C VAL A 319 16.09 3.39 -1.82
N ARG A 320 16.15 2.61 -0.73
CA ARG A 320 17.41 2.29 -0.07
C ARG A 320 18.36 1.54 -1.00
N LEU A 321 17.86 0.57 -1.77
CA LEU A 321 18.65 -0.17 -2.74
C LEU A 321 19.20 0.73 -3.86
N LEU A 322 18.42 1.67 -4.38
CA LEU A 322 18.90 2.65 -5.35
C LEU A 322 20.07 3.47 -4.77
N LEU A 323 19.91 3.99 -3.54
CA LEU A 323 20.93 4.78 -2.86
C LEU A 323 22.20 3.95 -2.58
N LEU A 324 22.07 2.72 -2.08
CA LEU A 324 23.20 1.81 -1.81
C LEU A 324 23.91 1.37 -3.09
N SER A 325 23.17 1.26 -4.21
CA SER A 325 23.72 0.90 -5.53
C SER A 325 24.30 2.11 -6.27
N GLN A 326 24.17 3.32 -5.71
CA GLN A 326 24.58 4.58 -6.34
C GLN A 326 23.97 4.76 -7.74
N ILE A 327 22.68 4.43 -7.87
CA ILE A 327 21.88 4.58 -9.09
C ILE A 327 20.98 5.80 -8.93
N GLY A 328 21.06 6.72 -9.89
CA GLY A 328 20.41 8.03 -9.83
C GLY A 328 21.13 9.01 -8.89
N THR A 329 20.71 10.25 -8.93
CA THR A 329 21.26 11.30 -8.08
C THR A 329 20.44 11.42 -6.79
N PRO A 330 21.05 11.21 -5.59
CA PRO A 330 20.36 11.42 -4.32
C PRO A 330 19.79 12.84 -4.21
N TYR A 331 18.60 12.97 -3.64
CA TYR A 331 17.97 14.27 -3.43
C TYR A 331 18.70 15.08 -2.36
N ASP A 332 19.06 16.32 -2.71
CA ASP A 332 19.58 17.32 -1.78
C ASP A 332 18.51 18.38 -1.48
N PRO A 333 17.96 18.43 -0.26
CA PRO A 333 16.91 19.38 0.10
C PRO A 333 17.39 20.85 0.15
N ALA A 334 18.70 21.10 0.31
CA ALA A 334 19.25 22.46 0.35
C ALA A 334 19.26 23.13 -1.04
N THR A 335 19.63 22.36 -2.05
CA THR A 335 19.66 22.82 -3.45
C THR A 335 18.40 22.45 -4.24
N ARG A 336 17.58 21.53 -3.69
CA ARG A 336 16.39 20.93 -4.34
C ARG A 336 16.72 20.21 -5.64
N THR A 337 17.94 19.66 -5.74
CA THR A 337 18.42 18.89 -6.90
C THR A 337 18.49 17.40 -6.58
N GLY A 338 18.56 16.58 -7.62
CA GLY A 338 18.50 15.12 -7.49
C GLY A 338 17.09 14.60 -7.34
N THR A 339 16.88 13.32 -7.64
CA THR A 339 15.55 12.72 -7.72
C THR A 339 15.36 11.51 -6.81
N VAL A 340 16.44 10.76 -6.48
CA VAL A 340 16.35 9.56 -5.65
C VAL A 340 16.16 9.95 -4.18
N GLY A 341 15.06 9.50 -3.61
CA GLY A 341 14.62 9.85 -2.26
C GLY A 341 13.69 11.06 -2.21
N ARG A 342 13.58 11.85 -3.29
CA ARG A 342 12.64 12.97 -3.40
C ARG A 342 11.20 12.49 -3.41
N ALA A 343 10.29 13.36 -2.98
CA ALA A 343 8.85 13.15 -3.07
C ALA A 343 8.36 11.93 -2.26
N TYR A 344 9.00 11.64 -1.13
CA TYR A 344 8.44 10.71 -0.15
C TYR A 344 7.15 11.28 0.43
N ASN A 345 6.16 10.42 0.63
CA ASN A 345 4.90 10.81 1.24
C ASN A 345 4.22 9.64 1.96
N TYR A 346 3.26 9.99 2.83
CA TYR A 346 2.45 9.05 3.59
C TYR A 346 1.00 9.52 3.63
N GLN A 347 0.06 8.58 3.54
CA GLN A 347 -1.36 8.87 3.47
C GLN A 347 -1.92 9.48 4.75
N THR A 348 -2.86 10.42 4.63
CA THR A 348 -3.57 11.00 5.78
C THR A 348 -4.68 10.08 6.27
N MET A 349 -4.94 10.09 7.58
CA MET A 349 -6.01 9.32 8.21
C MET A 349 -6.80 10.19 9.19
N SER A 350 -8.12 10.10 9.11
CA SER A 350 -9.05 10.69 10.07
C SER A 350 -10.02 9.64 10.55
N TYR A 351 -10.46 9.71 11.79
CA TYR A 351 -11.34 8.69 12.37
C TYR A 351 -12.50 9.30 13.15
N GLY A 352 -13.64 8.59 13.15
CA GLY A 352 -14.73 8.74 14.09
C GLY A 352 -14.89 7.44 14.90
N PHE A 353 -14.91 7.55 16.22
CA PHE A 353 -15.14 6.46 17.16
C PHE A 353 -16.50 6.65 17.80
N LEU A 354 -17.42 5.71 17.58
CA LEU A 354 -18.81 5.85 17.98
C LEU A 354 -19.17 4.79 19.02
N TYR A 355 -19.95 5.19 20.02
CA TYR A 355 -20.40 4.31 21.09
C TYR A 355 -21.92 4.38 21.23
N TYR A 356 -22.56 3.23 21.12
CA TYR A 356 -24.02 3.05 21.21
C TYR A 356 -24.41 2.53 22.59
N GLU A 357 -25.58 2.90 23.10
CA GLU A 357 -26.01 2.48 24.44
C GLU A 357 -26.74 1.13 24.41
N ASN A 358 -27.66 0.96 23.47
CA ASN A 358 -28.58 -0.17 23.41
C ASN A 358 -28.59 -0.88 22.04
N GLU A 359 -27.50 -0.72 21.27
CA GLU A 359 -27.40 -1.29 19.93
C GLU A 359 -26.05 -2.00 19.76
N GLN A 360 -26.09 -3.28 19.41
CA GLN A 360 -24.88 -4.09 19.21
C GLN A 360 -24.39 -3.99 17.78
N MET A 361 -23.14 -3.59 17.58
CA MET A 361 -22.48 -3.49 16.28
C MET A 361 -21.77 -4.79 15.87
N ASN A 362 -21.56 -5.72 16.79
CA ASN A 362 -20.94 -7.04 16.59
C ASN A 362 -19.64 -6.99 15.77
N PRO A 363 -18.62 -6.24 16.20
CA PRO A 363 -17.40 -6.01 15.42
C PRO A 363 -16.59 -7.28 15.12
N PHE A 364 -16.84 -8.37 15.86
CA PHE A 364 -16.14 -9.64 15.72
C PHE A 364 -16.57 -10.46 14.48
N ILE A 365 -17.73 -10.20 13.88
CA ILE A 365 -18.15 -10.82 12.62
C ILE A 365 -17.73 -9.89 11.48
N SER A 366 -16.51 -10.06 10.96
CA SER A 366 -15.98 -9.14 9.98
C SER A 366 -14.90 -9.75 9.09
N THR A 367 -14.43 -8.99 8.14
CA THR A 367 -13.16 -9.18 7.44
C THR A 367 -12.44 -7.84 7.36
N GLY A 368 -11.14 -7.85 7.06
CA GLY A 368 -10.37 -6.62 6.95
C GLY A 368 -10.83 -5.66 5.84
N ALA A 369 -11.52 -6.18 4.82
CA ALA A 369 -12.09 -5.40 3.72
C ALA A 369 -13.63 -5.39 3.72
N LEU A 370 -14.26 -5.62 4.87
CA LEU A 370 -15.70 -5.48 5.01
C LEU A 370 -16.05 -4.05 5.39
N SER A 371 -16.52 -3.26 4.43
CA SER A 371 -16.86 -1.87 4.65
C SER A 371 -17.90 -1.36 3.64
N THR A 372 -18.61 -0.32 4.02
CA THR A 372 -19.37 0.57 3.14
C THR A 372 -18.68 1.93 3.11
N GLN A 373 -18.47 2.50 1.93
CA GLN A 373 -17.75 3.76 1.74
C GLN A 373 -18.59 4.77 0.96
N ILE A 374 -18.30 6.04 1.17
CA ILE A 374 -18.71 7.15 0.30
C ILE A 374 -17.47 7.82 -0.29
N ASP A 375 -17.57 8.23 -1.56
CA ASP A 375 -16.50 8.91 -2.29
C ASP A 375 -16.87 10.34 -2.70
N ASP A 376 -17.98 10.85 -2.20
CA ASP A 376 -18.45 12.22 -2.46
C ASP A 376 -17.39 13.27 -2.14
N TYR A 377 -16.50 13.01 -1.18
CA TYR A 377 -15.42 13.89 -0.74
C TYR A 377 -14.03 13.35 -1.07
N ASN A 378 -13.90 12.42 -2.03
CA ASN A 378 -12.63 11.81 -2.38
C ASN A 378 -12.00 12.42 -3.64
N GLY A 379 -10.67 12.59 -3.63
CA GLY A 379 -9.91 13.09 -4.79
C GLY A 379 -10.46 14.41 -5.31
N ASP A 380 -10.85 14.44 -6.59
CA ASP A 380 -11.43 15.59 -7.29
C ASP A 380 -12.95 15.45 -7.56
N ASN A 381 -13.65 14.64 -6.75
CA ASN A 381 -15.10 14.39 -6.90
C ASN A 381 -15.98 15.56 -6.45
N PHE A 382 -15.43 16.54 -5.73
CA PHE A 382 -16.11 17.75 -5.25
C PHE A 382 -15.34 19.02 -5.64
N ASP A 383 -15.94 20.20 -5.46
CA ASP A 383 -15.32 21.46 -5.80
C ASP A 383 -14.40 21.95 -4.67
N HIS A 384 -13.14 22.24 -5.02
CA HIS A 384 -12.12 22.75 -4.10
C HIS A 384 -12.00 24.28 -4.09
N THR A 385 -12.84 25.00 -4.85
CA THR A 385 -12.78 26.45 -4.95
C THR A 385 -12.92 27.09 -3.57
N GLY A 386 -11.93 27.87 -3.16
CA GLY A 386 -11.92 28.57 -1.86
C GLY A 386 -11.57 27.70 -0.63
N LEU A 387 -11.34 26.39 -0.78
CA LEU A 387 -10.99 25.50 0.34
C LEU A 387 -9.51 25.61 0.76
N GLY A 388 -8.64 26.04 -0.16
CA GLY A 388 -7.20 26.21 0.10
C GLY A 388 -6.42 24.89 0.21
N PHE A 389 -6.96 23.80 -0.31
CA PHE A 389 -6.31 22.51 -0.45
C PHE A 389 -6.84 21.78 -1.70
N ILE A 390 -6.14 20.74 -2.13
CA ILE A 390 -6.55 19.77 -3.16
C ILE A 390 -6.59 18.36 -2.56
N GLY A 391 -7.33 17.46 -3.24
CA GLY A 391 -7.51 16.09 -2.78
C GLY A 391 -8.68 15.95 -1.83
N GLY A 392 -8.86 14.77 -1.27
CA GLY A 392 -9.98 14.44 -0.40
C GLY A 392 -9.80 13.08 0.24
N ALA A 393 -10.89 12.46 0.70
CA ALA A 393 -10.83 11.14 1.32
C ALA A 393 -12.04 10.28 0.96
N GLY A 394 -11.80 9.00 0.77
CA GLY A 394 -12.84 7.99 0.90
C GLY A 394 -13.21 7.85 2.38
N ILE A 395 -14.48 8.01 2.73
CA ILE A 395 -14.98 7.89 4.10
C ILE A 395 -15.76 6.58 4.23
N GLN A 396 -15.31 5.69 5.11
CA GLN A 396 -15.81 4.33 5.20
C GLN A 396 -16.21 3.91 6.62
N ALA A 397 -17.25 3.08 6.70
CA ALA A 397 -17.60 2.33 7.89
C ALA A 397 -16.64 1.15 8.06
N LEU A 398 -15.56 1.35 8.81
CA LEU A 398 -14.56 0.31 8.99
C LEU A 398 -15.07 -0.77 9.96
N SER A 399 -15.08 -2.02 9.50
CA SER A 399 -15.28 -3.17 10.37
C SER A 399 -13.96 -3.52 11.04
N ASP A 400 -13.75 -3.01 12.25
CA ASP A 400 -12.62 -3.44 13.07
C ASP A 400 -12.72 -4.95 13.35
N GLN A 401 -11.56 -5.59 13.34
CA GLN A 401 -11.44 -7.02 13.56
C GLN A 401 -11.65 -7.33 15.04
N GLY A 402 -12.80 -7.28 15.56
CA GLY A 402 -13.27 -7.52 16.93
C GLY A 402 -12.40 -8.29 17.95
N THR A 403 -11.08 -8.11 17.86
CA THR A 403 -10.08 -8.78 18.70
C THR A 403 -10.04 -8.11 20.08
N PRO A 404 -10.41 -8.78 21.18
CA PRO A 404 -10.54 -8.17 22.50
C PRO A 404 -9.28 -7.48 23.00
N ILE A 405 -8.10 -8.04 22.73
CA ILE A 405 -6.82 -7.46 23.18
C ILE A 405 -6.50 -6.20 22.38
N GLY A 406 -6.70 -6.22 21.06
CA GLY A 406 -6.47 -5.08 20.18
C GLY A 406 -7.45 -3.92 20.38
N MET A 407 -8.59 -4.16 21.04
CA MET A 407 -9.64 -3.17 21.26
C MET A 407 -9.69 -2.62 22.71
N THR A 408 -8.72 -2.92 23.54
CA THR A 408 -8.72 -2.51 24.97
C THR A 408 -8.71 -0.99 25.17
N ASP A 409 -8.30 -0.21 24.19
CA ASP A 409 -8.33 1.25 24.18
C ASP A 409 -9.64 1.83 23.59
N ARG A 410 -10.56 0.99 23.10
CA ARG A 410 -11.84 1.38 22.52
C ARG A 410 -12.90 1.58 23.59
N VAL A 411 -12.74 2.67 24.34
CA VAL A 411 -13.68 3.11 25.39
C VAL A 411 -14.01 4.59 25.17
N PRO A 412 -15.18 5.07 25.61
CA PRO A 412 -15.56 6.48 25.43
C PRO A 412 -14.50 7.45 25.96
N ALA A 413 -14.35 8.59 25.30
CA ALA A 413 -13.41 9.65 25.68
C ALA A 413 -13.56 10.04 27.15
N GLY A 414 -12.44 10.30 27.84
CA GLY A 414 -12.38 10.62 29.25
C GLY A 414 -12.43 9.40 30.19
N THR A 415 -12.58 8.19 29.67
CA THR A 415 -12.46 6.96 30.47
C THR A 415 -11.01 6.78 30.93
N LYS A 416 -10.78 6.58 32.23
CA LYS A 416 -9.45 6.22 32.73
C LYS A 416 -9.06 4.86 32.17
N MET A 417 -7.86 4.73 31.61
CA MET A 417 -7.36 3.50 30.96
C MET A 417 -6.89 2.42 31.96
N TRP A 418 -7.42 2.43 33.18
CA TRP A 418 -7.08 1.48 34.25
C TRP A 418 -8.19 1.37 35.32
N GLY A 419 -8.19 0.27 36.06
CA GLY A 419 -9.07 0.06 37.20
C GLY A 419 -10.49 -0.44 36.84
N SER A 420 -11.39 -0.41 37.81
CA SER A 420 -12.76 -0.97 37.68
C SER A 420 -13.63 -0.16 36.71
N GLN A 421 -13.42 1.15 36.62
CA GLN A 421 -14.17 2.00 35.70
C GLN A 421 -13.83 1.66 34.24
N TRP A 422 -12.54 1.45 33.91
CA TRP A 422 -12.12 0.99 32.60
C TRP A 422 -12.74 -0.37 32.26
N LYS A 423 -12.68 -1.35 33.18
CA LYS A 423 -13.28 -2.67 32.96
C LYS A 423 -14.77 -2.59 32.61
N LYS A 424 -15.53 -1.76 33.34
CA LYS A 424 -16.96 -1.54 33.06
C LYS A 424 -17.17 -0.88 31.69
N ALA A 425 -16.44 0.19 31.40
CA ALA A 425 -16.55 0.90 30.14
C ALA A 425 -16.21 -0.01 28.96
N PHE A 426 -15.12 -0.78 29.05
CA PHE A 426 -14.73 -1.71 28.00
C PHE A 426 -15.77 -2.82 27.80
N GLN A 427 -16.27 -3.43 28.87
CA GLN A 427 -17.32 -4.45 28.80
C GLN A 427 -18.60 -3.93 28.13
N GLN A 428 -18.98 -2.69 28.39
CA GLN A 428 -20.15 -2.04 27.80
C GLN A 428 -19.92 -1.61 26.34
N SER A 429 -18.70 -1.16 26.00
CA SER A 429 -18.38 -0.59 24.70
C SER A 429 -17.99 -1.66 23.67
N TYR A 430 -17.43 -2.79 24.09
CA TYR A 430 -16.83 -3.77 23.18
C TYR A 430 -17.76 -4.22 22.03
N GLN A 431 -19.03 -4.50 22.32
CA GLN A 431 -20.01 -4.91 21.31
C GLN A 431 -20.77 -3.74 20.69
N ASN A 432 -20.75 -2.57 21.31
CA ASN A 432 -21.54 -1.39 20.95
C ASN A 432 -20.67 -0.30 20.29
N TYR A 433 -19.46 -0.64 19.90
CA TYR A 433 -18.51 0.23 19.27
C TYR A 433 -18.58 0.15 17.74
N ALA A 434 -18.45 1.30 17.11
CA ALA A 434 -18.30 1.40 15.66
C ALA A 434 -17.21 2.41 15.28
N LYS A 435 -16.68 2.31 14.07
CA LYS A 435 -15.60 3.17 13.60
C LYS A 435 -15.85 3.65 12.17
N ILE A 436 -15.60 4.94 11.96
CA ILE A 436 -15.51 5.56 10.63
C ILE A 436 -14.05 5.89 10.37
N GLN A 437 -13.58 5.65 9.16
CA GLN A 437 -12.25 6.04 8.71
C GLN A 437 -12.35 6.91 7.46
N GLY A 438 -11.72 8.08 7.48
CA GLY A 438 -11.42 8.86 6.30
C GLY A 438 -9.99 8.59 5.87
N GLN A 439 -9.83 7.94 4.72
CA GLN A 439 -8.53 7.65 4.12
C GLN A 439 -8.26 8.67 3.03
N GLY A 440 -7.36 9.60 3.30
CA GLY A 440 -7.18 10.79 2.47
C GLY A 440 -6.06 10.64 1.45
N THR A 441 -6.20 11.41 0.36
CA THR A 441 -5.10 11.65 -0.57
C THR A 441 -3.93 12.32 0.15
N SER A 442 -2.75 12.26 -0.44
CA SER A 442 -1.61 13.04 0.03
C SER A 442 -0.68 13.39 -1.10
N TYR A 443 -0.12 14.60 -1.04
CA TYR A 443 0.82 15.11 -2.04
C TYR A 443 2.16 15.36 -1.37
N SER A 444 3.23 15.04 -2.09
CA SER A 444 4.58 15.16 -1.59
C SER A 444 5.00 16.62 -1.36
N HIS A 445 6.03 16.83 -0.56
CA HIS A 445 6.58 18.14 -0.26
C HIS A 445 8.10 18.15 -0.47
N VAL A 446 8.67 19.29 -0.84
CA VAL A 446 10.12 19.45 -1.06
C VAL A 446 10.97 19.11 0.17
N ASP A 447 10.42 19.21 1.37
CA ASP A 447 11.08 18.88 2.64
C ASP A 447 10.85 17.44 3.09
N SER A 448 10.08 16.65 2.33
CA SER A 448 9.80 15.23 2.61
C SER A 448 10.62 14.34 1.70
N TYR A 449 11.59 13.61 2.28
CA TYR A 449 12.54 12.84 1.49
C TYR A 449 13.16 11.68 2.27
N LEU A 450 13.74 10.76 1.50
CA LEU A 450 14.51 9.61 2.00
C LEU A 450 16.00 9.78 1.65
N SER A 451 16.87 9.40 2.56
CA SER A 451 18.33 9.45 2.38
C SER A 451 18.99 8.31 3.15
N LEU A 452 20.28 8.10 2.99
CA LEU A 452 21.02 7.19 3.87
C LEU A 452 21.42 7.92 5.18
N ASP A 453 21.35 7.20 6.29
CA ASP A 453 21.77 7.74 7.58
C ASP A 453 23.30 7.71 7.69
N PRO A 454 23.96 8.82 8.06
CA PRO A 454 25.42 8.87 8.15
C PRO A 454 25.99 8.15 9.37
N THR A 455 25.17 7.85 10.38
CA THR A 455 25.59 7.34 11.68
C THR A 455 25.18 5.89 11.90
N TYR A 456 23.91 5.59 11.65
CA TYR A 456 23.33 4.29 11.99
C TYR A 456 23.43 3.30 10.82
N LYS A 457 23.77 2.06 11.16
CA LYS A 457 23.97 0.96 10.20
C LYS A 457 23.17 -0.26 10.60
N ASP A 458 22.86 -1.09 9.62
CA ASP A 458 22.25 -2.41 9.83
C ASP A 458 23.28 -3.47 10.24
N ALA A 459 22.82 -4.71 10.43
CA ALA A 459 23.65 -5.86 10.76
C ALA A 459 24.67 -6.25 9.65
N ASN A 460 24.49 -5.76 8.43
CA ASN A 460 25.42 -5.95 7.32
C ASN A 460 26.44 -4.80 7.19
N GLY A 461 26.42 -3.83 8.11
CA GLY A 461 27.30 -2.66 8.09
C GLY A 461 26.88 -1.58 7.08
N GLN A 462 25.72 -1.72 6.44
CA GLN A 462 25.20 -0.75 5.47
C GLN A 462 24.41 0.36 6.18
N PRO A 463 24.47 1.62 5.71
CA PRO A 463 23.68 2.71 6.27
C PRO A 463 22.18 2.39 6.32
N LEU A 464 21.52 2.72 7.43
CA LEU A 464 20.06 2.66 7.51
C LEU A 464 19.44 3.71 6.58
N LEU A 465 18.20 3.45 6.15
CA LEU A 465 17.41 4.48 5.49
C LEU A 465 17.02 5.55 6.53
N ARG A 466 17.19 6.82 6.17
CA ARG A 466 16.75 7.96 6.98
C ARG A 466 15.54 8.61 6.31
N MET A 467 14.46 8.66 7.05
CA MET A 467 13.23 9.34 6.66
C MET A 467 13.19 10.74 7.28
N THR A 468 12.97 11.74 6.45
CA THR A 468 12.61 13.10 6.87
C THR A 468 11.22 13.37 6.37
N PHE A 469 10.23 13.47 7.27
CA PHE A 469 8.83 13.62 6.91
C PHE A 469 7.99 14.30 7.99
N ASP A 470 7.15 15.24 7.56
CA ASP A 470 6.00 15.72 8.30
C ASP A 470 4.86 15.99 7.30
N TYR A 471 3.62 15.98 7.78
CA TYR A 471 2.49 16.39 6.96
C TYR A 471 2.59 17.86 6.59
N ASN A 472 2.24 18.20 5.36
CA ASN A 472 2.25 19.57 4.85
C ASN A 472 0.91 20.28 5.10
N ASP A 473 0.85 21.57 4.78
CA ASP A 473 -0.35 22.39 5.03
C ASP A 473 -1.56 21.94 4.22
N ASN A 474 -1.35 21.41 3.00
CA ASN A 474 -2.43 20.82 2.20
C ASN A 474 -3.07 19.64 2.94
N ASP A 475 -2.25 18.72 3.43
CA ASP A 475 -2.69 17.51 4.13
C ASP A 475 -3.46 17.88 5.41
N ARG A 476 -2.99 18.89 6.16
CA ARG A 476 -3.65 19.36 7.41
C ARG A 476 -5.00 19.99 7.14
N ARG A 477 -5.11 20.87 6.14
CA ARG A 477 -6.39 21.53 5.79
C ARG A 477 -7.40 20.51 5.28
N MET A 478 -6.97 19.63 4.39
CA MET A 478 -7.80 18.54 3.88
C MET A 478 -8.29 17.62 5.01
N SER A 479 -7.39 17.20 5.90
CA SER A 479 -7.75 16.33 7.03
C SER A 479 -8.71 16.99 8.02
N THR A 480 -8.59 18.31 8.24
CA THR A 480 -9.55 19.08 9.05
C THR A 480 -10.92 19.08 8.40
N PHE A 481 -11.00 19.27 7.08
CA PHE A 481 -12.26 19.20 6.33
C PHE A 481 -12.88 17.78 6.42
N VAL A 482 -12.09 16.73 6.18
CA VAL A 482 -12.55 15.35 6.25
C VAL A 482 -13.03 14.97 7.65
N LYS A 483 -12.31 15.39 8.69
CA LYS A 483 -12.73 15.22 10.10
C LYS A 483 -14.10 15.87 10.35
N GLY A 484 -14.35 17.07 9.81
CA GLY A 484 -15.66 17.72 9.89
C GLY A 484 -16.76 16.90 9.23
N LYS A 485 -16.49 16.32 8.06
CA LYS A 485 -17.47 15.43 7.36
C LYS A 485 -17.73 14.14 8.14
N ILE A 486 -16.72 13.56 8.76
CA ILE A 486 -16.89 12.41 9.65
C ILE A 486 -17.73 12.79 10.88
N ASP A 487 -17.50 13.95 11.47
CA ASP A 487 -18.28 14.44 12.61
C ASP A 487 -19.76 14.64 12.28
N GLU A 488 -20.08 15.22 11.09
CA GLU A 488 -21.43 15.32 10.56
C GLU A 488 -22.13 13.94 10.48
N ILE A 489 -21.44 12.91 9.97
CA ILE A 489 -21.96 11.54 9.87
C ILE A 489 -22.15 10.94 11.27
N CYS A 490 -21.19 11.11 12.18
CA CYS A 490 -21.30 10.64 13.55
C CYS A 490 -22.54 11.23 14.25
N HIS A 491 -22.77 12.53 14.10
CA HIS A 491 -23.94 13.21 14.66
C HIS A 491 -25.28 12.61 14.16
N GLN A 492 -25.35 12.21 12.88
CA GLN A 492 -26.56 11.64 12.29
C GLN A 492 -26.72 10.12 12.57
N SER A 493 -25.70 9.46 13.10
CA SER A 493 -25.66 8.00 13.27
C SER A 493 -26.55 7.45 14.38
N GLY A 494 -26.97 8.32 15.33
CA GLY A 494 -27.68 7.91 16.55
C GLY A 494 -26.77 7.33 17.64
N ALA A 495 -25.45 7.50 17.52
CA ALA A 495 -24.51 7.14 18.59
C ALA A 495 -24.76 8.00 19.84
N LYS A 496 -24.62 7.43 21.02
CA LYS A 496 -24.76 8.14 22.29
C LYS A 496 -23.63 9.14 22.51
N THR A 497 -22.41 8.71 22.22
CA THR A 497 -21.20 9.55 22.27
C THR A 497 -20.28 9.17 21.12
N TRP A 498 -19.51 10.15 20.65
CA TRP A 498 -18.46 9.91 19.65
C TRP A 498 -17.28 10.85 19.86
N GLU A 499 -16.17 10.49 19.25
CA GLU A 499 -14.97 11.30 19.18
C GLU A 499 -14.44 11.27 17.74
N THR A 500 -13.99 12.42 17.23
CA THR A 500 -13.35 12.53 15.93
C THR A 500 -11.91 12.99 16.07
N VAL A 501 -11.00 12.30 15.41
CA VAL A 501 -9.56 12.61 15.43
C VAL A 501 -8.99 12.66 14.02
N SER A 502 -7.90 13.39 13.84
CA SER A 502 -7.14 13.42 12.60
C SER A 502 -5.64 13.37 12.93
N PHE A 503 -4.87 12.55 12.24
CA PHE A 503 -3.43 12.41 12.54
C PHE A 503 -2.56 13.57 12.07
N PRO A 504 -2.88 14.33 11.01
CA PRO A 504 -2.11 15.50 10.62
C PRO A 504 -2.31 16.75 11.49
N ASP A 505 -3.02 16.69 12.61
CA ASP A 505 -3.46 17.83 13.42
C ASP A 505 -2.33 18.74 13.90
N GLN A 506 -1.17 18.16 14.20
CA GLN A 506 -0.07 18.87 14.84
C GLN A 506 1.21 18.79 13.99
N PRO A 507 2.04 19.86 13.95
CA PRO A 507 3.39 19.77 13.44
C PRO A 507 4.24 18.78 14.25
N ASN A 508 5.23 18.19 13.61
CA ASN A 508 6.11 17.17 14.18
C ASN A 508 5.35 15.91 14.64
N SER A 509 4.51 15.39 13.76
CA SER A 509 3.76 14.15 14.00
C SER A 509 4.70 13.01 14.43
N PRO A 510 4.41 12.32 15.54
CA PRO A 510 5.28 11.26 16.04
C PRO A 510 5.28 10.05 15.09
N MET A 511 6.42 9.37 14.97
CA MET A 511 6.60 8.21 14.10
C MET A 511 5.57 7.09 14.34
N ARG A 512 5.15 6.85 15.57
CA ARG A 512 4.15 5.83 15.92
C ARG A 512 2.71 6.15 15.47
N GLY A 513 2.47 7.32 14.90
CA GLY A 513 1.19 7.63 14.23
C GLY A 513 1.05 6.97 12.86
N TYR A 514 2.12 6.36 12.33
CA TYR A 514 2.12 5.69 11.02
C TYR A 514 1.83 4.19 11.19
N ASP A 515 0.56 3.84 11.23
CA ASP A 515 0.08 2.49 11.55
C ASP A 515 -0.35 1.68 10.30
N SER A 516 -0.05 2.16 9.11
CA SER A 516 -0.34 1.47 7.84
C SER A 516 0.89 1.33 6.95
N SER A 517 0.79 0.56 5.87
CA SER A 517 1.85 0.38 4.86
C SER A 517 1.70 1.31 3.66
N HIS A 518 0.95 2.43 3.79
CA HIS A 518 0.62 3.34 2.69
C HIS A 518 1.69 4.42 2.46
N THR A 519 2.93 4.02 2.53
CA THR A 519 4.11 4.84 2.24
C THR A 519 4.40 4.81 0.74
N ILE A 520 4.70 5.98 0.13
CA ILE A 520 4.89 6.12 -1.31
C ILE A 520 6.08 7.02 -1.65
N GLY A 521 6.47 7.02 -2.92
CA GLY A 521 7.44 7.95 -3.46
C GLY A 521 8.90 7.60 -3.17
N GLY A 522 9.79 8.52 -3.42
CA GLY A 522 11.24 8.34 -3.31
C GLY A 522 11.92 7.79 -4.56
N ALA A 523 11.16 7.18 -5.49
CA ALA A 523 11.63 6.77 -6.81
C ALA A 523 10.50 6.95 -7.83
N VAL A 524 9.94 8.16 -7.90
CA VAL A 524 8.71 8.44 -8.65
C VAL A 524 8.85 8.28 -10.15
N ILE A 525 7.75 7.84 -10.81
CA ILE A 525 7.63 7.84 -12.27
C ILE A 525 7.32 9.26 -12.78
N GLY A 526 7.65 9.50 -14.04
CA GLY A 526 7.33 10.75 -14.72
C GLY A 526 7.76 10.72 -16.17
N LEU A 527 7.56 11.86 -16.86
CA LEU A 527 7.94 12.04 -18.26
C LEU A 527 9.27 12.79 -18.42
N ASP A 528 9.79 13.34 -17.32
CA ASP A 528 11.01 14.16 -17.30
C ASP A 528 12.03 13.59 -16.29
N PRO A 529 13.24 13.20 -16.73
CA PRO A 529 14.30 12.70 -15.85
C PRO A 529 14.79 13.76 -14.85
N ALA A 530 14.54 15.04 -15.08
CA ALA A 530 14.89 16.10 -14.11
C ALA A 530 13.98 16.08 -12.86
N THR A 531 12.80 15.50 -12.95
CA THR A 531 11.79 15.47 -11.88
C THR A 531 11.42 14.08 -11.41
N SER A 532 11.87 13.02 -12.08
CA SER A 532 11.56 11.62 -11.77
C SER A 532 12.78 10.73 -11.83
N VAL A 533 12.77 9.63 -11.07
CA VAL A 533 13.79 8.57 -11.10
C VAL A 533 13.52 7.61 -12.24
N LEU A 534 12.23 7.39 -12.53
CA LEU A 534 11.73 6.37 -13.44
C LEU A 534 10.89 7.02 -14.54
N ASN A 535 10.91 6.40 -15.72
CA ASN A 535 9.94 6.73 -16.76
C ASN A 535 8.56 6.11 -16.45
N ARG A 536 7.57 6.34 -17.32
CA ARG A 536 6.20 5.83 -17.18
C ARG A 536 6.08 4.30 -17.08
N TYR A 537 7.10 3.56 -17.46
CA TYR A 537 7.19 2.10 -17.42
C TYR A 537 7.92 1.59 -16.18
N GLN A 538 8.08 2.41 -15.15
CA GLN A 538 8.88 2.11 -13.95
C GLN A 538 10.33 1.73 -14.27
N GLN A 539 10.84 2.08 -15.45
CA GLN A 539 12.22 1.87 -15.87
C GLN A 539 13.10 3.03 -15.39
N CYS A 540 14.26 2.72 -14.85
CA CYS A 540 15.20 3.73 -14.40
C CYS A 540 15.81 4.52 -15.59
N TRP A 541 15.85 5.86 -15.47
CA TRP A 541 16.45 6.70 -16.48
C TRP A 541 17.96 6.50 -16.62
N ASP A 542 18.66 6.32 -15.50
CA ASP A 542 20.12 6.19 -15.46
C ASP A 542 20.63 4.86 -16.01
N VAL A 543 19.95 3.76 -15.69
CA VAL A 543 20.33 2.40 -16.06
C VAL A 543 19.12 1.68 -16.66
N HIS A 544 19.12 1.51 -17.97
CA HIS A 544 17.93 1.13 -18.73
C HIS A 544 17.45 -0.31 -18.50
N ASN A 545 18.25 -1.19 -17.89
CA ASN A 545 17.85 -2.57 -17.59
C ASN A 545 17.44 -2.79 -16.13
N LEU A 546 17.22 -1.70 -15.38
CA LEU A 546 16.66 -1.72 -14.04
C LEU A 546 15.22 -1.17 -14.05
N PHE A 547 14.31 -1.95 -13.50
CA PHE A 547 12.91 -1.57 -13.25
C PHE A 547 12.65 -1.54 -11.75
N VAL A 548 11.90 -0.52 -11.27
CA VAL A 548 11.61 -0.37 -9.84
C VAL A 548 10.10 -0.38 -9.64
N CYS A 549 9.56 -1.53 -9.29
CA CYS A 549 8.13 -1.78 -9.14
C CYS A 549 7.69 -1.66 -7.69
N GLY A 550 6.56 -1.00 -7.48
CA GLY A 550 6.00 -0.79 -6.14
C GLY A 550 5.61 0.66 -5.89
N ALA A 551 5.10 0.93 -4.70
CA ALA A 551 4.62 2.27 -4.32
C ALA A 551 5.74 3.34 -4.22
N SER A 552 7.01 2.96 -4.28
CA SER A 552 8.13 3.89 -4.45
C SER A 552 8.02 4.72 -5.74
N SER A 553 7.31 4.20 -6.74
CA SER A 553 7.11 4.85 -8.04
C SER A 553 5.97 5.87 -8.06
N TYR A 554 5.17 6.01 -7.01
CA TYR A 554 4.00 6.87 -6.97
C TYR A 554 4.35 8.34 -6.74
N PRO A 555 3.89 9.27 -7.60
CA PRO A 555 4.03 10.71 -7.36
C PRO A 555 3.16 11.24 -6.22
N ASN A 556 1.96 10.68 -6.05
CA ASN A 556 1.00 11.03 -4.99
C ASN A 556 0.23 9.80 -4.53
N ASN A 557 -0.39 9.87 -3.36
CA ASN A 557 -1.32 8.86 -2.87
C ASN A 557 -2.75 9.24 -3.22
N GLY A 558 -3.54 8.28 -3.72
CA GLY A 558 -4.99 8.43 -3.82
C GLY A 558 -5.68 8.29 -2.45
N GLY A 559 -6.96 8.61 -2.38
CA GLY A 559 -7.79 8.39 -1.18
C GLY A 559 -8.11 6.91 -0.92
N TYR A 560 -7.24 5.99 -1.35
CA TYR A 560 -7.44 4.54 -1.34
C TYR A 560 -6.18 3.78 -0.95
N ASN A 561 -6.34 2.49 -0.60
CA ASN A 561 -5.21 1.59 -0.39
C ASN A 561 -4.45 1.36 -1.70
N PRO A 562 -3.11 1.40 -1.71
CA PRO A 562 -2.33 1.48 -2.95
C PRO A 562 -2.15 0.15 -3.71
N THR A 563 -2.54 -1.00 -3.13
CA THR A 563 -2.18 -2.33 -3.64
C THR A 563 -2.71 -2.63 -5.04
N GLY A 564 -3.94 -2.23 -5.37
CA GLY A 564 -4.51 -2.43 -6.71
C GLY A 564 -3.75 -1.68 -7.79
N THR A 565 -3.45 -0.40 -7.54
CA THR A 565 -2.69 0.45 -8.46
C THR A 565 -1.25 -0.02 -8.62
N LEU A 566 -0.59 -0.44 -7.52
CA LEU A 566 0.73 -1.07 -7.55
C LEU A 566 0.74 -2.31 -8.46
N SER A 567 -0.27 -3.15 -8.33
CA SER A 567 -0.39 -4.38 -9.11
C SER A 567 -0.63 -4.10 -10.59
N ALA A 568 -1.50 -3.14 -10.91
CA ALA A 568 -1.76 -2.71 -12.28
C ALA A 568 -0.52 -2.11 -12.95
N LEU A 569 0.22 -1.22 -12.27
CA LEU A 569 1.48 -0.66 -12.76
C LEU A 569 2.54 -1.75 -12.98
N THR A 570 2.63 -2.74 -12.09
CA THR A 570 3.56 -3.86 -12.27
C THR A 570 3.24 -4.67 -13.51
N LEU A 571 1.96 -4.96 -13.77
CA LEU A 571 1.52 -5.67 -14.98
C LEU A 571 1.72 -4.83 -16.25
N TRP A 572 1.51 -3.52 -16.18
CA TRP A 572 1.86 -2.58 -17.24
C TRP A 572 3.35 -2.63 -17.58
N THR A 573 4.22 -2.58 -16.57
CA THR A 573 5.67 -2.70 -16.72
C THR A 573 6.08 -4.05 -17.30
N ALA A 574 5.51 -5.15 -16.80
CA ALA A 574 5.79 -6.50 -17.31
C ALA A 574 5.43 -6.61 -18.81
N LYS A 575 4.30 -6.05 -19.22
CA LYS A 575 3.89 -6.00 -20.64
C LYS A 575 4.90 -5.21 -21.48
N ALA A 576 5.38 -4.07 -21.00
CA ALA A 576 6.39 -3.27 -21.70
C ALA A 576 7.73 -3.99 -21.79
N ILE A 577 8.16 -4.72 -20.75
CA ILE A 577 9.35 -5.55 -20.80
C ILE A 577 9.20 -6.63 -21.88
N ILE A 578 8.11 -7.38 -21.89
CA ILE A 578 7.87 -8.51 -22.80
C ILE A 578 7.74 -8.05 -24.26
N ASN A 579 6.97 -6.99 -24.49
CA ASN A 579 6.63 -6.59 -25.86
C ASN A 579 7.69 -5.72 -26.53
N ASP A 580 8.36 -4.88 -25.74
CA ASP A 580 9.22 -3.81 -26.27
C ASP A 580 10.68 -4.00 -25.85
N TYR A 581 10.96 -4.06 -24.54
CA TYR A 581 12.32 -4.05 -24.00
C TYR A 581 13.16 -5.27 -24.46
N ILE A 582 12.60 -6.48 -24.39
CA ILE A 582 13.33 -7.71 -24.78
C ILE A 582 13.69 -7.69 -26.27
N ARG A 583 12.83 -7.11 -27.10
CA ARG A 583 13.06 -7.02 -28.55
C ARG A 583 14.09 -5.96 -28.91
N GLN A 584 14.12 -4.87 -28.15
CA GLN A 584 15.04 -3.76 -28.37
C GLN A 584 15.47 -3.18 -27.00
N PRO A 585 16.49 -3.76 -26.36
CA PRO A 585 16.99 -3.26 -25.08
C PRO A 585 17.44 -1.79 -25.17
N GLY A 586 16.94 -0.97 -24.25
CA GLY A 586 17.21 0.47 -24.19
C GLY A 586 16.15 1.20 -23.40
N LEU A 587 16.19 2.53 -23.39
CA LEU A 587 15.14 3.32 -22.75
C LEU A 587 13.82 3.21 -23.52
N LEU A 588 12.76 2.83 -22.80
CA LEU A 588 11.40 2.81 -23.31
C LEU A 588 10.86 4.24 -23.31
N THR A 589 10.67 4.83 -24.49
CA THR A 589 10.32 6.26 -24.66
C THR A 589 8.93 6.48 -25.26
N ARG A 590 8.18 5.42 -25.58
CA ARG A 590 6.87 5.51 -26.25
C ARG A 590 5.72 5.10 -25.35
#